data_b75ba576809b3f6356d8f8d82d89f8bf
#
_entry.id   b75ba576809b3f6356d8f8d82d89f8bf
#
_cell.length_a   1.000
_cell.length_b   1.000
_cell.length_c   1.000
_cell.angle_alpha   90.00
_cell.angle_beta   90.00
_cell.angle_gamma   90.00
#
_symmetry.space_group_name_H-M   'P 1'
#
loop_
_entity.id
_entity.type
_entity.pdbx_description
1 polymer ?
#
loop_
_entity_poly.entity_id
_entity_poly.type
_entity_poly.pdbx_seq_one_letter_code
_entity_poly.pdbx_strand_id
1 'polypeptide(L)'
;MTYKFLHLANYKDIPNWSVQYADDEDLGFTRKYPMARIGSFLVKSKDIIEVKDDVEYKQVTIKINNGGVVPRNNGETILGSEIKTIRQHVVHAGQFIMSKIDARNGAYGIVPAELEGAIVTNDFPVFDVDTEKIIPQFLVLVSTTEKFVEFARKCSSGTTNRKRIDIEAFLNQQIPLPSIEEQKLILDDYNTHMESAIRKEYKIKSLAVDSQQLICNILGIKQKVSQESKSLLQFIHLTDTGSRWDALVDTYAIESKYRIENLGKFIIHISTGTTPPTSHPEYFDGDVKFFTPADLGNNKYLEHSSRTITDIAIDDKKARVYHKGDILFVGIGSTVGKVGIVKDEMVSSNQQITGFTIDSSKINPEYVYYYLLYNRDITTADQSKTTLPIVNQDKICKIPIVVPPIKVQDEIVSSLDKMYLEAKRDEKEITVLERKAISLFEHKIFD
;
A
#
# COMPACT_ATOMS: atom_id res chain seq x y z
N MET A 1 -44.83 13.10 32.39
CA MET A 1 -43.37 12.99 32.54
C MET A 1 -42.87 12.03 31.47
N THR A 2 -42.30 12.53 30.42
CA THR A 2 -41.69 11.70 29.36
C THR A 2 -40.28 11.37 29.81
N TYR A 3 -40.05 10.11 30.14
CA TYR A 3 -38.71 9.65 30.48
C TYR A 3 -37.87 9.65 29.23
N LYS A 4 -36.89 10.52 29.16
CA LYS A 4 -35.98 10.76 28.03
C LYS A 4 -35.10 9.54 27.64
N PHE A 5 -35.24 8.43 28.38
CA PHE A 5 -34.38 7.22 28.26
C PHE A 5 -35.18 5.89 28.22
N LEU A 6 -36.49 5.94 28.04
CA LEU A 6 -37.31 4.72 27.94
C LEU A 6 -37.98 4.68 26.56
N HIS A 7 -37.47 3.82 25.67
CA HIS A 7 -38.12 3.46 24.44
C HIS A 7 -38.92 2.16 24.63
N LEU A 8 -40.24 2.22 24.44
CA LEU A 8 -41.10 1.05 24.41
C LEU A 8 -41.25 0.61 23.00
N ALA A 9 -40.69 -0.55 22.65
CA ALA A 9 -40.90 -1.21 21.36
C ALA A 9 -41.72 -2.47 21.53
N ASN A 10 -42.57 -2.79 20.56
CA ASN A 10 -43.30 -4.06 20.55
C ASN A 10 -42.30 -5.20 20.28
N TYR A 11 -42.43 -6.28 21.08
CA TYR A 11 -41.62 -7.47 20.96
C TYR A 11 -41.57 -8.06 19.53
N LYS A 12 -42.67 -7.92 18.77
CA LYS A 12 -42.79 -8.40 17.39
C LYS A 12 -42.02 -7.55 16.37
N ASP A 13 -41.67 -6.32 16.76
CA ASP A 13 -41.04 -5.35 15.87
C ASP A 13 -39.51 -5.24 16.14
N ILE A 14 -38.99 -6.06 17.08
CA ILE A 14 -37.56 -6.10 17.41
C ILE A 14 -36.92 -7.29 16.68
N PRO A 15 -36.29 -7.08 15.52
CA PRO A 15 -35.64 -8.16 14.76
C PRO A 15 -34.34 -8.64 15.41
N ASN A 16 -33.77 -7.86 16.34
CA ASN A 16 -32.56 -8.20 17.08
C ASN A 16 -32.66 -7.64 18.52
N TRP A 17 -32.32 -8.48 19.52
CA TRP A 17 -32.38 -8.13 20.95
C TRP A 17 -31.26 -7.14 21.40
N SER A 18 -30.53 -6.55 20.50
CA SER A 18 -29.56 -5.51 20.81
C SER A 18 -30.26 -4.18 21.00
N VAL A 19 -30.18 -3.60 22.20
CA VAL A 19 -30.70 -2.26 22.51
C VAL A 19 -30.14 -1.18 21.58
N GLN A 20 -28.95 -1.40 21.02
CA GLN A 20 -28.31 -0.53 20.05
C GLN A 20 -28.98 -0.55 18.67
N TYR A 21 -29.72 -1.62 18.35
CA TYR A 21 -30.44 -1.77 17.08
C TYR A 21 -31.81 -1.08 17.10
N ALA A 22 -32.43 -0.95 18.27
CA ALA A 22 -33.77 -0.39 18.39
C ALA A 22 -33.82 1.15 18.24
N ASP A 23 -32.67 1.83 18.36
CA ASP A 23 -32.63 3.29 18.39
C ASP A 23 -32.33 3.96 17.03
N ASP A 24 -31.95 3.20 15.97
CA ASP A 24 -31.46 3.79 14.72
C ASP A 24 -31.91 2.98 13.48
N GLU A 25 -33.20 2.97 13.18
CA GLU A 25 -33.70 2.48 11.88
C GLU A 25 -33.46 3.44 10.73
N ASP A 26 -33.21 4.72 11.01
CA ASP A 26 -33.00 5.78 10.00
C ASP A 26 -31.51 6.18 9.96
N LEU A 27 -30.80 5.73 8.89
CA LEU A 27 -29.42 6.15 8.62
C LEU A 27 -29.32 7.63 8.16
N GLY A 28 -30.41 8.36 8.18
CA GLY A 28 -30.48 9.76 7.75
C GLY A 28 -30.28 9.94 6.26
N PHE A 29 -30.72 8.96 5.45
CA PHE A 29 -30.79 9.12 4.01
C PHE A 29 -31.83 10.17 3.60
N THR A 30 -31.58 10.86 2.49
CA THR A 30 -32.56 11.78 1.93
C THR A 30 -33.85 11.04 1.56
N ARG A 31 -35.00 11.71 1.78
CA ARG A 31 -36.32 11.19 1.38
C ARG A 31 -36.70 11.62 -0.04
N LYS A 32 -35.78 12.20 -0.74
CA LYS A 32 -35.96 12.58 -2.16
C LYS A 32 -36.24 11.37 -3.04
N TYR A 33 -35.64 10.23 -2.72
CA TYR A 33 -35.78 8.99 -3.46
C TYR A 33 -36.61 7.96 -2.71
N PRO A 34 -37.30 7.05 -3.43
CA PRO A 34 -37.95 5.91 -2.79
C PRO A 34 -36.95 5.09 -1.99
N MET A 35 -37.40 4.64 -0.81
CA MET A 35 -36.59 3.74 0.02
C MET A 35 -36.94 2.28 -0.31
N ALA A 36 -35.94 1.43 -0.45
CA ALA A 36 -36.10 0.00 -0.69
C ALA A 36 -35.21 -0.84 0.22
N ARG A 37 -35.71 -2.00 0.64
CA ARG A 37 -34.90 -2.96 1.39
C ARG A 37 -33.84 -3.57 0.49
N ILE A 38 -32.62 -3.73 1.00
CA ILE A 38 -31.51 -4.35 0.26
C ILE A 38 -31.91 -5.74 -0.25
N GLY A 39 -32.63 -6.53 0.54
CA GLY A 39 -33.13 -7.84 0.13
C GLY A 39 -34.16 -7.82 -1.00
N SER A 40 -34.67 -6.66 -1.44
CA SER A 40 -35.61 -6.59 -2.59
C SER A 40 -34.87 -6.63 -3.96
N PHE A 41 -33.55 -6.48 -3.98
CA PHE A 41 -32.69 -6.52 -5.17
C PHE A 41 -31.40 -7.34 -5.00
N LEU A 42 -31.18 -7.93 -3.81
CA LEU A 42 -30.12 -8.91 -3.57
C LEU A 42 -30.71 -10.28 -3.25
N VAL A 43 -30.28 -11.30 -3.98
CA VAL A 43 -30.64 -12.69 -3.74
C VAL A 43 -29.38 -13.47 -3.38
N LYS A 44 -29.38 -14.14 -2.22
CA LYS A 44 -28.22 -14.94 -1.81
C LYS A 44 -27.93 -16.05 -2.81
N SER A 45 -26.72 -16.08 -3.34
CA SER A 45 -26.24 -17.14 -4.23
C SER A 45 -26.25 -18.50 -3.53
N LYS A 46 -26.67 -19.53 -4.27
CA LYS A 46 -26.70 -20.92 -3.81
C LYS A 46 -25.62 -21.78 -4.47
N ASP A 47 -24.75 -21.16 -5.27
CA ASP A 47 -23.70 -21.90 -5.95
C ASP A 47 -22.59 -22.27 -4.97
N ILE A 48 -22.59 -23.57 -4.60
CA ILE A 48 -21.68 -24.15 -3.62
C ILE A 48 -21.05 -25.39 -4.23
N ILE A 49 -19.74 -25.49 -4.11
CA ILE A 49 -18.99 -26.68 -4.51
C ILE A 49 -18.37 -27.38 -3.31
N GLU A 50 -18.07 -28.66 -3.49
CA GLU A 50 -17.16 -29.41 -2.64
C GLU A 50 -15.78 -29.40 -3.29
N VAL A 51 -14.80 -28.89 -2.57
CA VAL A 51 -13.41 -28.78 -3.03
C VAL A 51 -12.84 -30.20 -3.21
N LYS A 52 -12.23 -30.46 -4.36
CA LYS A 52 -11.55 -31.71 -4.70
C LYS A 52 -10.04 -31.53 -4.54
N ASP A 53 -9.37 -32.49 -3.96
CA ASP A 53 -7.96 -32.43 -3.57
C ASP A 53 -7.02 -32.20 -4.76
N ASP A 54 -7.38 -32.70 -5.95
CA ASP A 54 -6.58 -32.70 -7.18
C ASP A 54 -6.89 -31.53 -8.12
N VAL A 55 -7.76 -30.59 -7.71
CA VAL A 55 -8.16 -29.43 -8.51
C VAL A 55 -7.53 -28.16 -7.96
N GLU A 56 -7.08 -27.29 -8.85
CA GLU A 56 -6.60 -25.97 -8.50
C GLU A 56 -7.75 -24.93 -8.47
N TYR A 57 -7.73 -24.08 -7.46
CA TYR A 57 -8.76 -23.06 -7.26
C TYR A 57 -8.14 -21.68 -7.11
N LYS A 58 -8.79 -20.69 -7.73
CA LYS A 58 -8.55 -19.27 -7.41
C LYS A 58 -9.36 -18.93 -6.16
N GLN A 59 -8.77 -18.18 -5.26
CA GLN A 59 -9.44 -17.65 -4.08
C GLN A 59 -9.51 -16.12 -4.14
N VAL A 60 -10.59 -15.56 -3.57
CA VAL A 60 -10.73 -14.12 -3.45
C VAL A 60 -10.75 -13.67 -2.00
N THR A 61 -10.43 -12.41 -1.78
CA THR A 61 -10.61 -11.71 -0.52
C THR A 61 -11.18 -10.32 -0.78
N ILE A 62 -11.79 -9.72 0.25
CA ILE A 62 -12.31 -8.36 0.18
C ILE A 62 -11.43 -7.50 1.08
N LYS A 63 -10.86 -6.46 0.52
CA LYS A 63 -10.07 -5.50 1.28
C LYS A 63 -10.97 -4.58 2.07
N ILE A 64 -10.56 -4.26 3.31
CA ILE A 64 -11.18 -3.23 4.14
C ILE A 64 -11.00 -1.83 3.53
N ASN A 65 -11.69 -0.83 4.08
CA ASN A 65 -11.61 0.56 3.64
C ASN A 65 -11.89 0.72 2.13
N ASN A 66 -12.94 0.04 1.66
CA ASN A 66 -13.40 0.10 0.26
C ASN A 66 -12.36 -0.38 -0.77
N GLY A 67 -11.41 -1.21 -0.35
CA GLY A 67 -10.35 -1.72 -1.23
C GLY A 67 -10.81 -2.78 -2.25
N GLY A 68 -12.12 -3.08 -2.32
CA GLY A 68 -12.73 -3.94 -3.32
C GLY A 68 -12.41 -5.43 -3.20
N VAL A 69 -12.85 -6.19 -4.20
CA VAL A 69 -12.64 -7.64 -4.31
C VAL A 69 -11.35 -7.89 -5.09
N VAL A 70 -10.43 -8.61 -4.49
CA VAL A 70 -9.12 -8.86 -5.09
C VAL A 70 -8.76 -10.35 -4.99
N PRO A 71 -7.90 -10.85 -5.90
CA PRO A 71 -7.39 -12.21 -5.77
C PRO A 71 -6.59 -12.37 -4.48
N ARG A 72 -6.74 -13.52 -3.84
CA ARG A 72 -5.89 -13.92 -2.71
C ARG A 72 -4.56 -14.47 -3.24
N ASN A 73 -3.53 -14.51 -2.40
CA ASN A 73 -2.20 -15.04 -2.75
C ASN A 73 -1.61 -14.44 -4.05
N ASN A 74 -1.74 -13.13 -4.25
CA ASN A 74 -1.28 -12.43 -5.47
C ASN A 74 -1.83 -13.01 -6.79
N GLY A 75 -2.97 -13.72 -6.75
CA GLY A 75 -3.60 -14.33 -7.91
C GLY A 75 -3.14 -15.74 -8.23
N GLU A 76 -2.25 -16.32 -7.44
CA GLU A 76 -1.85 -17.72 -7.57
C GLU A 76 -3.00 -18.64 -7.18
N THR A 77 -3.14 -19.75 -7.92
CA THR A 77 -4.06 -20.84 -7.60
C THR A 77 -3.54 -21.64 -6.41
N ILE A 78 -4.44 -22.28 -5.70
CA ILE A 78 -4.14 -23.18 -4.57
C ILE A 78 -4.74 -24.54 -4.86
N LEU A 79 -4.00 -25.61 -4.58
CA LEU A 79 -4.49 -26.97 -4.74
C LEU A 79 -5.54 -27.28 -3.68
N GLY A 80 -6.62 -27.99 -4.05
CA GLY A 80 -7.72 -28.27 -3.16
C GLY A 80 -7.31 -29.01 -1.88
N SER A 81 -6.31 -29.89 -1.95
CA SER A 81 -5.72 -30.58 -0.77
C SER A 81 -5.16 -29.61 0.30
N GLU A 82 -4.83 -28.38 -0.07
CA GLU A 82 -4.34 -27.35 0.86
C GLU A 82 -5.49 -26.52 1.47
N ILE A 83 -6.71 -26.68 0.96
CA ILE A 83 -7.91 -25.94 1.39
C ILE A 83 -8.59 -26.64 2.55
N LYS A 84 -8.59 -26.03 3.73
CA LYS A 84 -9.13 -26.62 4.96
C LYS A 84 -10.66 -26.77 4.97
N THR A 85 -11.38 -25.90 4.27
CA THR A 85 -12.84 -25.87 4.26
C THR A 85 -13.36 -26.49 2.97
N ILE A 86 -13.97 -27.66 3.05
CA ILE A 86 -14.41 -28.46 1.88
C ILE A 86 -15.54 -27.78 1.11
N ARG A 87 -16.52 -27.16 1.80
CA ARG A 87 -17.64 -26.48 1.14
C ARG A 87 -17.34 -25.01 0.95
N GLN A 88 -17.30 -24.58 -0.31
CA GLN A 88 -17.00 -23.22 -0.72
C GLN A 88 -18.10 -22.67 -1.62
N HIS A 89 -18.34 -21.35 -1.56
CA HIS A 89 -19.15 -20.66 -2.55
C HIS A 89 -18.33 -20.37 -3.79
N VAL A 90 -18.91 -20.57 -4.97
CA VAL A 90 -18.38 -20.08 -6.23
C VAL A 90 -18.85 -18.64 -6.41
N VAL A 91 -17.98 -17.77 -6.87
CA VAL A 91 -18.31 -16.37 -7.17
C VAL A 91 -18.35 -16.14 -8.68
N HIS A 92 -19.29 -15.31 -9.12
CA HIS A 92 -19.48 -14.94 -10.52
C HIS A 92 -19.34 -13.43 -10.69
N ALA A 93 -18.84 -13.04 -11.87
CA ALA A 93 -18.68 -11.62 -12.20
C ALA A 93 -20.00 -10.84 -12.03
N GLY A 94 -19.92 -9.66 -11.43
CA GLY A 94 -21.08 -8.82 -11.17
C GLY A 94 -21.86 -9.13 -9.89
N GLN A 95 -21.57 -10.24 -9.19
CA GLN A 95 -22.16 -10.53 -7.89
C GLN A 95 -21.66 -9.56 -6.82
N PHE A 96 -22.53 -9.19 -5.89
CA PHE A 96 -22.17 -8.47 -4.68
C PHE A 96 -21.65 -9.46 -3.62
N ILE A 97 -20.53 -9.14 -3.03
CA ILE A 97 -19.88 -9.95 -1.98
C ILE A 97 -19.49 -9.07 -0.80
N MET A 98 -19.58 -9.62 0.40
CA MET A 98 -19.17 -8.93 1.63
C MET A 98 -18.43 -9.86 2.60
N SER A 99 -17.58 -9.31 3.47
CA SER A 99 -17.02 -10.05 4.59
C SER A 99 -17.92 -9.94 5.81
N LYS A 100 -18.41 -11.05 6.37
CA LYS A 100 -19.20 -11.02 7.61
C LYS A 100 -18.44 -10.36 8.77
N ILE A 101 -17.14 -10.54 8.83
CA ILE A 101 -16.31 -10.05 9.93
C ILE A 101 -15.94 -8.57 9.72
N ASP A 102 -15.57 -8.22 8.48
CA ASP A 102 -14.99 -6.92 8.15
C ASP A 102 -15.98 -5.97 7.44
N ALA A 103 -17.27 -6.33 7.32
CA ALA A 103 -18.30 -5.41 6.84
C ALA A 103 -18.31 -4.10 7.64
N ARG A 104 -18.10 -4.17 8.96
CA ARG A 104 -17.93 -3.02 9.86
C ARG A 104 -16.71 -2.15 9.56
N ASN A 105 -15.82 -2.61 8.69
CA ASN A 105 -14.62 -1.91 8.22
C ASN A 105 -14.72 -1.61 6.71
N GLY A 106 -15.93 -1.66 6.13
CA GLY A 106 -16.15 -1.36 4.71
C GLY A 106 -15.69 -2.45 3.74
N ALA A 107 -15.68 -3.72 4.16
CA ALA A 107 -15.33 -4.84 3.29
C ALA A 107 -16.53 -5.32 2.47
N TYR A 108 -16.85 -4.56 1.42
CA TYR A 108 -17.89 -4.85 0.41
C TYR A 108 -17.29 -4.74 -0.99
N GLY A 109 -17.90 -5.38 -1.97
CA GLY A 109 -17.48 -5.20 -3.35
C GLY A 109 -18.30 -5.99 -4.36
N ILE A 110 -18.02 -5.72 -5.62
CA ILE A 110 -18.53 -6.48 -6.76
C ILE A 110 -17.40 -7.38 -7.26
N VAL A 111 -17.73 -8.61 -7.57
CA VAL A 111 -16.81 -9.59 -8.13
C VAL A 111 -16.40 -9.13 -9.53
N PRO A 112 -15.13 -8.85 -9.80
CA PRO A 112 -14.68 -8.45 -11.11
C PRO A 112 -14.58 -9.64 -12.07
N ALA A 113 -14.58 -9.39 -13.39
CA ALA A 113 -14.62 -10.42 -14.42
C ALA A 113 -13.42 -11.41 -14.36
N GLU A 114 -12.24 -10.94 -13.96
CA GLU A 114 -11.04 -11.77 -13.83
C GLU A 114 -11.10 -12.80 -12.69
N LEU A 115 -12.09 -12.66 -11.79
CA LEU A 115 -12.30 -13.56 -10.67
C LEU A 115 -13.54 -14.47 -10.88
N GLU A 116 -14.07 -14.54 -12.10
CA GLU A 116 -15.10 -15.50 -12.47
C GLU A 116 -14.72 -16.93 -12.07
N GLY A 117 -15.62 -17.66 -11.41
CA GLY A 117 -15.41 -19.04 -10.96
C GLY A 117 -14.45 -19.21 -9.77
N ALA A 118 -13.97 -18.14 -9.17
CA ALA A 118 -13.18 -18.23 -7.95
C ALA A 118 -14.02 -18.64 -6.75
N ILE A 119 -13.38 -19.06 -5.66
CA ILE A 119 -14.08 -19.61 -4.50
C ILE A 119 -13.85 -18.79 -3.22
N VAL A 120 -14.85 -18.84 -2.33
CA VAL A 120 -14.80 -18.18 -1.01
C VAL A 120 -15.47 -19.02 0.07
N THR A 121 -15.06 -18.83 1.32
CA THR A 121 -15.67 -19.48 2.48
C THR A 121 -17.02 -18.87 2.84
N ASN A 122 -17.78 -19.53 3.71
CA ASN A 122 -19.07 -19.05 4.25
C ASN A 122 -19.00 -17.71 5.02
N ASP A 123 -17.79 -17.24 5.36
CA ASP A 123 -17.62 -15.91 5.96
C ASP A 123 -17.71 -14.77 4.93
N PHE A 124 -17.85 -15.13 3.64
CA PHE A 124 -18.05 -14.21 2.52
C PHE A 124 -19.38 -14.54 1.81
N PRO A 125 -20.52 -14.06 2.33
CA PRO A 125 -21.80 -14.23 1.63
C PRO A 125 -21.77 -13.53 0.27
N VAL A 126 -22.29 -14.23 -0.73
CA VAL A 126 -22.35 -13.83 -2.14
C VAL A 126 -23.81 -13.65 -2.53
N PHE A 127 -24.13 -12.60 -3.28
CA PHE A 127 -25.47 -12.26 -3.69
C PHE A 127 -25.52 -11.94 -5.19
N ASP A 128 -26.55 -12.47 -5.86
CA ASP A 128 -26.95 -12.04 -7.18
C ASP A 128 -27.62 -10.67 -7.09
N VAL A 129 -27.27 -9.76 -7.98
CA VAL A 129 -27.79 -8.39 -8.00
C VAL A 129 -28.84 -8.26 -9.10
N ASP A 130 -30.02 -7.78 -8.75
CA ASP A 130 -31.05 -7.40 -9.72
C ASP A 130 -30.67 -6.07 -10.38
N THR A 131 -29.97 -6.17 -11.50
CA THR A 131 -29.44 -5.02 -12.24
C THR A 131 -30.52 -4.18 -12.93
N GLU A 132 -31.77 -4.67 -13.00
CA GLU A 132 -32.89 -3.87 -13.47
C GLU A 132 -33.35 -2.84 -12.42
N LYS A 133 -33.03 -3.07 -11.14
CA LYS A 133 -33.39 -2.20 -10.03
C LYS A 133 -32.23 -1.36 -9.50
N ILE A 134 -31.04 -1.96 -9.43
CA ILE A 134 -29.87 -1.30 -8.85
C ILE A 134 -28.59 -1.54 -9.65
N ILE A 135 -27.83 -0.46 -9.87
CA ILE A 135 -26.49 -0.56 -10.44
C ILE A 135 -25.54 -1.09 -9.34
N PRO A 136 -24.79 -2.19 -9.57
CA PRO A 136 -23.93 -2.78 -8.55
C PRO A 136 -22.95 -1.80 -7.91
N GLN A 137 -22.35 -0.90 -8.69
CA GLN A 137 -21.47 0.14 -8.20
C GLN A 137 -22.18 1.11 -7.23
N PHE A 138 -23.44 1.48 -7.51
CA PHE A 138 -24.24 2.33 -6.63
C PHE A 138 -24.43 1.67 -5.25
N LEU A 139 -24.77 0.39 -5.24
CA LEU A 139 -24.92 -0.37 -4.00
C LEU A 139 -23.61 -0.41 -3.18
N VAL A 140 -22.48 -0.67 -3.83
CA VAL A 140 -21.18 -0.67 -3.15
C VAL A 140 -20.91 0.69 -2.54
N LEU A 141 -21.10 1.78 -3.28
CA LEU A 141 -20.85 3.13 -2.76
C LEU A 141 -21.75 3.46 -1.57
N VAL A 142 -23.04 3.12 -1.62
CA VAL A 142 -23.93 3.29 -0.46
C VAL A 142 -23.43 2.47 0.74
N SER A 143 -23.04 1.22 0.51
CA SER A 143 -22.59 0.30 1.57
C SER A 143 -21.25 0.72 2.19
N THR A 144 -20.49 1.54 1.51
CA THR A 144 -19.15 2.00 1.96
C THR A 144 -19.17 3.39 2.59
N THR A 145 -20.33 4.06 2.65
CA THR A 145 -20.47 5.32 3.38
C THR A 145 -20.24 5.14 4.88
N GLU A 146 -19.76 6.16 5.55
CA GLU A 146 -19.47 6.11 6.99
C GLU A 146 -20.70 5.71 7.81
N LYS A 147 -21.87 6.29 7.47
CA LYS A 147 -23.15 5.98 8.14
C LYS A 147 -23.54 4.52 7.97
N PHE A 148 -23.36 3.94 6.76
CA PHE A 148 -23.67 2.55 6.52
C PHE A 148 -22.68 1.60 7.22
N VAL A 149 -21.40 1.95 7.26
CA VAL A 149 -20.37 1.20 8.00
C VAL A 149 -20.66 1.24 9.50
N GLU A 150 -21.15 2.36 10.03
CA GLU A 150 -21.61 2.45 11.42
C GLU A 150 -22.81 1.55 11.70
N PHE A 151 -23.79 1.53 10.83
CA PHE A 151 -24.89 0.56 10.86
C PHE A 151 -24.36 -0.89 10.91
N ALA A 152 -23.43 -1.24 10.03
CA ALA A 152 -22.81 -2.56 10.02
C ALA A 152 -22.11 -2.92 11.34
N ARG A 153 -21.50 -1.93 12.01
CA ARG A 153 -20.91 -2.09 13.36
C ARG A 153 -21.98 -2.39 14.41
N LYS A 154 -23.09 -1.67 14.38
CA LYS A 154 -24.23 -1.86 15.33
C LYS A 154 -24.90 -3.21 15.15
N CYS A 155 -25.05 -3.67 13.89
CA CYS A 155 -25.63 -4.98 13.54
C CYS A 155 -24.65 -6.15 13.72
N SER A 156 -23.44 -5.92 14.18
CA SER A 156 -22.45 -6.98 14.34
C SER A 156 -22.41 -7.50 15.77
N SER A 157 -22.68 -8.79 15.97
CA SER A 157 -22.68 -9.46 17.27
C SER A 157 -21.53 -10.46 17.41
N GLY A 158 -21.13 -10.75 18.64
CA GLY A 158 -20.08 -11.71 18.99
C GLY A 158 -19.11 -11.18 20.04
N THR A 159 -18.33 -12.07 20.63
CA THR A 159 -17.29 -11.75 21.60
C THR A 159 -15.95 -11.51 20.91
N THR A 160 -15.21 -10.51 21.34
CA THR A 160 -13.87 -10.17 20.82
C THR A 160 -13.84 -9.60 19.39
N ASN A 161 -12.68 -9.60 18.75
CA ASN A 161 -12.43 -9.00 17.42
C ASN A 161 -13.12 -9.71 16.23
N ARG A 162 -13.89 -10.79 16.45
CA ARG A 162 -14.59 -11.58 15.42
C ARG A 162 -16.12 -11.39 15.44
N LYS A 163 -16.57 -10.18 15.70
CA LYS A 163 -18.00 -9.87 15.53
C LYS A 163 -18.41 -10.05 14.08
N ARG A 164 -19.55 -10.68 13.84
CA ARG A 164 -20.12 -10.91 12.51
C ARG A 164 -21.38 -10.09 12.34
N ILE A 165 -21.52 -9.48 11.15
CA ILE A 165 -22.75 -8.78 10.79
C ILE A 165 -23.91 -9.80 10.64
N ASP A 166 -25.08 -9.42 11.12
CA ASP A 166 -26.31 -10.15 10.88
C ASP A 166 -26.76 -9.92 9.42
N ILE A 167 -26.84 -10.99 8.64
CA ILE A 167 -27.21 -10.94 7.22
C ILE A 167 -28.70 -10.56 7.04
N GLU A 168 -29.58 -10.99 7.94
CA GLU A 168 -31.00 -10.62 7.86
C GLU A 168 -31.19 -9.14 8.16
N ALA A 169 -30.50 -8.62 9.17
CA ALA A 169 -30.48 -7.19 9.46
C ALA A 169 -29.95 -6.38 8.27
N PHE A 170 -28.86 -6.83 7.64
CA PHE A 170 -28.33 -6.21 6.43
C PHE A 170 -29.33 -6.18 5.28
N LEU A 171 -29.99 -7.31 4.98
CA LEU A 171 -30.97 -7.42 3.90
C LEU A 171 -32.26 -6.60 4.18
N ASN A 172 -32.61 -6.43 5.44
CA ASN A 172 -33.77 -5.62 5.85
C ASN A 172 -33.48 -4.12 5.89
N GLN A 173 -32.21 -3.72 5.89
CA GLN A 173 -31.86 -2.29 5.87
C GLN A 173 -32.42 -1.62 4.62
N GLN A 174 -33.06 -0.47 4.83
CA GLN A 174 -33.54 0.37 3.74
C GLN A 174 -32.45 1.34 3.29
N ILE A 175 -32.33 1.48 1.96
CA ILE A 175 -31.45 2.46 1.31
C ILE A 175 -32.27 3.24 0.26
N PRO A 176 -31.83 4.46 -0.13
CA PRO A 176 -32.44 5.17 -1.25
C PRO A 176 -32.23 4.37 -2.55
N LEU A 177 -33.29 4.21 -3.30
CA LEU A 177 -33.29 3.53 -4.59
C LEU A 177 -33.83 4.48 -5.68
N PRO A 178 -33.01 5.38 -6.20
CA PRO A 178 -33.33 6.19 -7.38
C PRO A 178 -33.64 5.32 -8.59
N SER A 179 -34.28 5.87 -9.63
CA SER A 179 -34.38 5.20 -10.93
C SER A 179 -32.99 4.87 -11.48
N ILE A 180 -32.88 3.88 -12.36
CA ILE A 180 -31.60 3.51 -12.98
C ILE A 180 -30.94 4.69 -13.68
N GLU A 181 -31.73 5.58 -14.31
CA GLU A 181 -31.26 6.79 -14.96
C GLU A 181 -30.65 7.77 -13.94
N GLU A 182 -31.29 7.95 -12.80
CA GLU A 182 -30.79 8.81 -11.72
C GLU A 182 -29.54 8.20 -11.06
N GLN A 183 -29.51 6.87 -10.85
CA GLN A 183 -28.32 6.17 -10.37
C GLN A 183 -27.13 6.41 -11.31
N LYS A 184 -27.33 6.33 -12.63
CA LYS A 184 -26.30 6.64 -13.63
C LYS A 184 -25.79 8.07 -13.49
N LEU A 185 -26.69 9.05 -13.39
CA LEU A 185 -26.30 10.46 -13.22
C LEU A 185 -25.50 10.71 -11.93
N ILE A 186 -25.88 10.06 -10.84
CA ILE A 186 -25.13 10.13 -9.56
C ILE A 186 -23.73 9.52 -9.72
N LEU A 187 -23.66 8.38 -10.39
CA LEU A 187 -22.41 7.68 -10.63
C LEU A 187 -21.50 8.40 -11.63
N ASP A 188 -22.05 9.09 -12.63
CA ASP A 188 -21.27 9.85 -13.62
C ASP A 188 -20.45 10.95 -12.95
N ASP A 189 -21.05 11.69 -12.01
CA ASP A 189 -20.34 12.70 -11.22
C ASP A 189 -19.18 12.07 -10.41
N TYR A 190 -19.46 10.95 -9.75
CA TYR A 190 -18.46 10.19 -9.01
C TYR A 190 -17.35 9.67 -9.92
N ASN A 191 -17.71 8.99 -11.00
CA ASN A 191 -16.79 8.36 -11.93
C ASN A 191 -15.89 9.38 -12.64
N THR A 192 -16.41 10.54 -12.99
CA THR A 192 -15.64 11.63 -13.61
C THR A 192 -14.45 12.06 -12.74
N HIS A 193 -14.65 12.19 -11.43
CA HIS A 193 -13.60 12.54 -10.49
C HIS A 193 -12.64 11.38 -10.27
N MET A 194 -13.14 10.14 -10.13
CA MET A 194 -12.32 8.93 -9.97
C MET A 194 -11.46 8.63 -11.19
N GLU A 195 -11.99 8.77 -12.42
CA GLU A 195 -11.20 8.62 -13.64
C GLU A 195 -10.08 9.67 -13.74
N SER A 196 -10.35 10.89 -13.27
CA SER A 196 -9.33 11.94 -13.21
C SER A 196 -8.23 11.58 -12.21
N ALA A 197 -8.58 11.02 -11.05
CA ALA A 197 -7.62 10.50 -10.06
C ALA A 197 -6.79 9.35 -10.65
N ILE A 198 -7.43 8.37 -11.28
CA ILE A 198 -6.76 7.21 -11.92
C ILE A 198 -5.79 7.67 -13.02
N ARG A 199 -6.20 8.64 -13.87
CA ARG A 199 -5.28 9.21 -14.90
C ARG A 199 -4.04 9.81 -14.29
N LYS A 200 -4.17 10.50 -13.13
CA LYS A 200 -3.02 11.05 -12.40
C LYS A 200 -2.13 9.97 -11.80
N GLU A 201 -2.70 8.89 -11.27
CA GLU A 201 -1.90 7.75 -10.80
C GLU A 201 -1.05 7.12 -11.92
N TYR A 202 -1.63 6.93 -13.11
CA TYR A 202 -0.88 6.46 -14.28
C TYR A 202 0.22 7.43 -14.66
N LYS A 203 -0.05 8.74 -14.61
CA LYS A 203 0.95 9.77 -14.88
C LYS A 203 2.10 9.73 -13.87
N ILE A 204 1.84 9.56 -12.58
CA ILE A 204 2.89 9.40 -11.55
C ILE A 204 3.75 8.18 -11.84
N LYS A 205 3.15 7.05 -12.21
CA LYS A 205 3.90 5.84 -12.59
C LYS A 205 4.76 6.07 -13.83
N SER A 206 4.25 6.78 -14.84
CA SER A 206 5.02 7.16 -16.03
C SER A 206 6.19 8.07 -15.66
N LEU A 207 5.96 9.12 -14.83
CA LEU A 207 7.02 10.03 -14.38
C LEU A 207 8.16 9.29 -13.66
N ALA A 208 7.88 8.23 -12.90
CA ALA A 208 8.91 7.42 -12.26
C ALA A 208 9.77 6.66 -13.28
N VAL A 209 9.14 6.09 -14.31
CA VAL A 209 9.84 5.40 -15.42
C VAL A 209 10.66 6.41 -16.24
N ASP A 210 10.06 7.55 -16.58
CA ASP A 210 10.70 8.61 -17.36
C ASP A 210 11.90 9.19 -16.61
N SER A 211 11.81 9.34 -15.28
CA SER A 211 12.91 9.77 -14.42
C SER A 211 14.08 8.80 -14.45
N GLN A 212 13.81 7.50 -14.36
CA GLN A 212 14.83 6.46 -14.48
C GLN A 212 15.49 6.49 -15.86
N GLN A 213 14.69 6.59 -16.93
CA GLN A 213 15.20 6.65 -18.29
C GLN A 213 16.05 7.90 -18.53
N LEU A 214 15.63 9.06 -18.01
CA LEU A 214 16.36 10.32 -18.13
C LEU A 214 17.75 10.21 -17.53
N ILE A 215 17.88 9.74 -16.29
CA ILE A 215 19.19 9.60 -15.65
C ILE A 215 20.07 8.58 -16.38
N CYS A 216 19.52 7.44 -16.78
CA CYS A 216 20.26 6.42 -17.54
C CYS A 216 20.74 6.95 -18.90
N ASN A 217 19.91 7.70 -19.62
CA ASN A 217 20.25 8.28 -20.93
C ASN A 217 21.33 9.36 -20.80
N ILE A 218 21.20 10.27 -19.84
CA ILE A 218 22.21 11.32 -19.62
C ILE A 218 23.55 10.71 -19.23
N LEU A 219 23.55 9.71 -18.37
CA LEU A 219 24.77 9.03 -17.93
C LEU A 219 25.31 8.02 -18.97
N GLY A 220 24.51 7.64 -19.95
CA GLY A 220 24.85 6.59 -20.91
C GLY A 220 24.98 5.22 -20.25
N ILE A 221 24.18 4.97 -19.20
CA ILE A 221 24.20 3.69 -18.48
C ILE A 221 23.59 2.62 -19.39
N LYS A 222 24.38 1.60 -19.69
CA LYS A 222 23.93 0.35 -20.32
C LYS A 222 24.13 -0.77 -19.32
N GLN A 223 23.03 -1.35 -18.90
CA GLN A 223 23.08 -2.62 -18.15
C GLN A 223 23.48 -3.72 -19.12
N LYS A 224 24.64 -4.32 -18.93
CA LYS A 224 24.89 -5.63 -19.52
C LYS A 224 24.05 -6.64 -18.73
N VAL A 225 22.94 -7.07 -19.30
CA VAL A 225 22.29 -8.29 -18.83
C VAL A 225 23.37 -9.38 -18.97
N SER A 226 23.84 -9.90 -17.84
CA SER A 226 24.69 -11.09 -17.87
C SER A 226 23.89 -12.13 -18.62
N GLN A 227 24.36 -12.50 -19.83
CA GLN A 227 23.87 -13.74 -20.44
C GLN A 227 24.20 -14.80 -19.40
N GLU A 228 23.16 -15.38 -18.81
CA GLU A 228 23.32 -16.63 -18.05
C GLU A 228 24.08 -17.56 -18.97
N SER A 229 25.37 -17.74 -18.70
CA SER A 229 26.16 -18.69 -19.46
C SER A 229 25.52 -20.05 -19.17
N LYS A 230 24.86 -20.64 -20.15
CA LYS A 230 24.35 -22.02 -20.09
C LYS A 230 25.49 -23.05 -19.93
N SER A 231 26.71 -22.58 -19.72
CA SER A 231 27.88 -23.42 -19.48
C SER A 231 27.90 -23.87 -18.01
N LEU A 232 27.93 -25.19 -17.82
CA LEU A 232 28.09 -25.85 -16.52
C LEU A 232 29.46 -25.56 -15.85
N LEU A 233 30.41 -24.95 -16.58
CA LEU A 233 31.76 -24.61 -16.12
C LEU A 233 32.07 -23.17 -16.49
N GLN A 234 32.39 -22.36 -15.49
CA GLN A 234 32.95 -21.00 -15.64
C GLN A 234 34.40 -21.01 -15.16
N PHE A 235 35.30 -20.51 -16.00
CA PHE A 235 36.70 -20.27 -15.63
C PHE A 235 36.81 -18.83 -15.14
N ILE A 236 37.30 -18.65 -13.91
CA ILE A 236 37.47 -17.36 -13.27
C ILE A 236 38.94 -17.21 -12.90
N HIS A 237 39.56 -16.05 -13.17
CA HIS A 237 40.90 -15.78 -12.73
C HIS A 237 40.94 -15.63 -11.20
N LEU A 238 41.97 -16.16 -10.56
CA LEU A 238 42.18 -16.09 -9.10
C LEU A 238 42.19 -14.64 -8.58
N THR A 239 42.56 -13.67 -9.42
CA THR A 239 42.52 -12.25 -9.15
C THR A 239 41.11 -11.68 -9.03
N ASP A 240 40.11 -12.41 -9.58
CA ASP A 240 38.72 -11.99 -9.63
C ASP A 240 37.88 -12.67 -8.53
N THR A 241 38.55 -13.39 -7.64
CA THR A 241 37.94 -14.00 -6.44
C THR A 241 38.06 -13.07 -5.25
N GLY A 242 36.93 -12.83 -4.54
CA GLY A 242 36.93 -12.08 -3.31
C GLY A 242 37.53 -12.88 -2.13
N SER A 243 37.66 -12.24 -0.97
CA SER A 243 38.24 -12.82 0.26
C SER A 243 37.53 -14.08 0.79
N ARG A 244 36.40 -14.47 0.22
CA ARG A 244 35.61 -15.68 0.56
C ARG A 244 35.60 -16.72 -0.54
N TRP A 245 36.47 -16.65 -1.53
CA TRP A 245 36.44 -17.54 -2.69
C TRP A 245 35.12 -17.48 -3.49
N ASP A 246 34.30 -16.45 -3.23
CA ASP A 246 33.14 -16.16 -4.04
C ASP A 246 33.63 -15.65 -5.39
N ALA A 247 33.24 -16.31 -6.46
CA ALA A 247 33.44 -15.77 -7.78
C ALA A 247 32.69 -14.45 -7.84
N LEU A 248 33.43 -13.32 -7.81
CA LEU A 248 32.92 -12.02 -8.24
C LEU A 248 32.70 -12.14 -9.74
N VAL A 249 31.70 -12.91 -10.15
CA VAL A 249 31.16 -12.77 -11.49
C VAL A 249 30.65 -11.36 -11.53
N ASP A 250 31.22 -10.52 -12.41
CA ASP A 250 30.74 -9.17 -12.70
C ASP A 250 29.29 -9.26 -13.22
N THR A 251 28.38 -9.58 -12.29
CA THR A 251 26.96 -9.75 -12.58
C THR A 251 26.34 -8.43 -13.03
N TYR A 252 27.05 -7.31 -12.82
CA TYR A 252 26.58 -5.98 -13.19
C TYR A 252 27.75 -5.09 -13.66
N ALA A 253 28.35 -5.44 -14.81
CA ALA A 253 29.24 -4.52 -15.49
C ALA A 253 28.40 -3.35 -16.02
N ILE A 254 28.51 -2.18 -15.39
CA ILE A 254 27.88 -0.96 -15.84
C ILE A 254 28.80 -0.33 -16.88
N GLU A 255 28.31 -0.10 -18.09
CA GLU A 255 28.96 0.79 -19.04
C GLU A 255 28.36 2.18 -18.92
N SER A 256 29.20 3.20 -18.94
CA SER A 256 28.77 4.59 -18.92
C SER A 256 29.76 5.45 -19.74
N LYS A 257 29.27 6.58 -20.27
CA LYS A 257 30.13 7.56 -20.96
C LYS A 257 30.99 8.41 -19.99
N TYR A 258 30.75 8.30 -18.68
CA TYR A 258 31.52 8.95 -17.65
C TYR A 258 32.27 7.93 -16.79
N ARG A 259 33.25 8.40 -16.01
CA ARG A 259 33.98 7.52 -15.09
C ARG A 259 33.08 6.94 -14.05
N ILE A 260 33.36 5.70 -13.66
CA ILE A 260 32.66 4.98 -12.60
C ILE A 260 33.64 4.89 -11.43
N GLU A 261 33.13 5.17 -10.23
CA GLU A 261 33.89 5.16 -8.98
C GLU A 261 33.10 4.46 -7.91
N ASN A 262 33.76 4.01 -6.85
CA ASN A 262 33.07 3.48 -5.67
C ASN A 262 32.50 4.64 -4.84
N LEU A 263 31.24 4.52 -4.41
CA LEU A 263 30.54 5.55 -3.61
C LEU A 263 31.33 5.95 -2.35
N GLY A 264 32.05 5.01 -1.73
CA GLY A 264 32.90 5.25 -0.55
C GLY A 264 33.94 6.32 -0.73
N LYS A 265 34.38 6.64 -1.96
CA LYS A 265 35.33 7.78 -2.23
C LYS A 265 34.71 9.13 -1.93
N PHE A 266 33.40 9.23 -1.87
CA PHE A 266 32.62 10.45 -1.67
C PHE A 266 31.97 10.52 -0.29
N ILE A 267 32.08 9.47 0.52
CA ILE A 267 31.52 9.41 1.87
C ILE A 267 32.52 9.94 2.86
N ILE A 268 32.14 10.94 3.68
CA ILE A 268 32.92 11.50 4.78
C ILE A 268 32.70 10.68 6.06
N HIS A 269 31.46 10.34 6.33
CA HIS A 269 31.05 9.58 7.51
C HIS A 269 29.97 8.57 7.12
N ILE A 270 30.02 7.39 7.72
CA ILE A 270 29.01 6.34 7.56
C ILE A 270 28.77 5.63 8.88
N SER A 271 27.50 5.43 9.24
CA SER A 271 27.14 4.68 10.44
C SER A 271 25.79 4.00 10.30
N THR A 272 25.63 2.84 10.92
CA THR A 272 24.36 2.11 10.97
C THR A 272 23.60 2.51 12.23
N GLY A 273 22.28 2.70 12.12
CA GLY A 273 21.41 3.07 13.19
C GLY A 273 21.35 2.04 14.33
N THR A 274 20.79 2.45 15.43
CA THR A 274 20.66 1.62 16.63
C THR A 274 19.31 1.87 17.27
N THR A 275 18.60 0.80 17.63
CA THR A 275 17.33 0.92 18.37
C THR A 275 17.62 0.93 19.86
N PRO A 276 17.19 1.95 20.61
CA PRO A 276 17.29 1.96 22.07
C PRO A 276 16.54 0.77 22.67
N PRO A 277 16.99 0.24 23.83
CA PRO A 277 16.32 -0.90 24.47
C PRO A 277 14.89 -0.54 24.89
N THR A 278 13.92 -1.36 24.49
CA THR A 278 12.49 -1.14 24.79
C THR A 278 12.15 -1.31 26.27
N SER A 279 13.06 -1.87 27.07
CA SER A 279 12.92 -1.94 28.53
C SER A 279 13.08 -0.58 29.24
N HIS A 280 13.47 0.46 28.50
CA HIS A 280 13.71 1.81 28.96
C HIS A 280 12.73 2.79 28.29
N PRO A 281 11.51 2.96 28.83
CA PRO A 281 10.49 3.85 28.23
C PRO A 281 10.96 5.29 28.09
N GLU A 282 11.87 5.75 28.96
CA GLU A 282 12.46 7.10 28.97
C GLU A 282 13.21 7.46 27.69
N TYR A 283 13.54 6.49 26.85
CA TYR A 283 14.22 6.73 25.57
C TYR A 283 13.26 7.04 24.41
N PHE A 284 11.94 6.88 24.62
CA PHE A 284 10.95 6.98 23.54
C PHE A 284 10.01 8.18 23.75
N ASP A 285 9.23 8.48 22.69
CA ASP A 285 8.20 9.53 22.70
C ASP A 285 8.70 10.95 23.01
N GLY A 286 9.95 11.25 22.60
CA GLY A 286 10.54 12.60 22.67
C GLY A 286 10.39 13.39 21.37
N ASP A 287 11.29 14.37 21.15
CA ASP A 287 11.22 15.29 20.02
C ASP A 287 12.10 14.86 18.82
N VAL A 288 13.03 13.92 19.00
CA VAL A 288 13.94 13.49 17.96
C VAL A 288 13.28 12.42 17.08
N LYS A 289 13.14 12.70 15.79
CA LYS A 289 12.58 11.75 14.81
C LYS A 289 13.42 10.49 14.73
N PHE A 290 12.74 9.33 14.77
CA PHE A 290 13.35 8.01 14.70
C PHE A 290 12.82 7.24 13.48
N PHE A 291 13.65 7.13 12.45
CA PHE A 291 13.27 6.54 11.17
C PHE A 291 13.39 5.03 11.14
N THR A 292 12.43 4.40 10.49
CA THR A 292 12.39 2.97 10.17
C THR A 292 12.29 2.77 8.64
N PRO A 293 12.50 1.57 8.09
CA PRO A 293 12.36 1.34 6.65
C PRO A 293 10.99 1.71 6.05
N ALA A 294 9.94 1.75 6.86
CA ALA A 294 8.59 2.15 6.43
C ALA A 294 8.50 3.65 6.14
N ASP A 295 9.32 4.45 6.80
CA ASP A 295 9.32 5.91 6.68
C ASP A 295 10.11 6.40 5.45
N LEU A 296 10.93 5.52 4.82
CA LEU A 296 11.78 5.86 3.67
C LEU A 296 11.14 5.47 2.33
N GLY A 297 11.52 6.20 1.29
CA GLY A 297 11.19 5.89 -0.11
C GLY A 297 9.94 6.57 -0.65
N ASN A 298 9.18 7.29 0.18
CA ASN A 298 7.98 8.02 -0.26
C ASN A 298 8.28 9.48 -0.59
N ASN A 299 9.29 10.08 0.07
CA ASN A 299 9.67 11.47 -0.09
C ASN A 299 11.19 11.60 -0.24
N LYS A 300 11.63 12.60 -1.04
CA LYS A 300 13.04 12.96 -1.16
C LYS A 300 13.62 13.36 0.20
N TYR A 301 12.94 14.27 0.88
CA TYR A 301 13.32 14.70 2.23
C TYR A 301 12.48 14.00 3.29
N LEU A 302 13.14 13.53 4.34
CA LEU A 302 12.54 12.84 5.46
C LEU A 302 11.92 13.87 6.41
N GLU A 303 10.60 14.06 6.34
CA GLU A 303 9.86 15.06 7.13
C GLU A 303 9.10 14.46 8.30
N HIS A 304 8.62 13.23 8.16
CA HIS A 304 7.79 12.56 9.17
C HIS A 304 8.35 11.18 9.49
N SER A 305 8.37 10.85 10.77
CA SER A 305 8.70 9.51 11.25
C SER A 305 7.52 8.94 12.03
N SER A 306 7.36 7.64 11.98
CA SER A 306 6.32 6.92 12.74
C SER A 306 6.62 6.85 14.25
N ARG A 307 7.87 7.14 14.62
CA ARG A 307 8.36 7.07 16.01
C ARG A 307 9.27 8.24 16.33
N THR A 308 9.39 8.55 17.63
CA THR A 308 10.35 9.53 18.14
C THR A 308 11.12 8.94 19.32
N ILE A 309 12.27 9.54 19.62
CA ILE A 309 13.11 9.21 20.77
C ILE A 309 13.47 10.50 21.54
N THR A 310 13.91 10.35 22.76
CA THR A 310 14.35 11.45 23.60
C THR A 310 15.84 11.77 23.40
N ASP A 311 16.26 12.96 23.76
CA ASP A 311 17.69 13.34 23.83
C ASP A 311 18.46 12.44 24.81
N ILE A 312 17.82 11.93 25.85
CA ILE A 312 18.41 10.99 26.82
C ILE A 312 18.96 9.74 26.09
N ALA A 313 18.22 9.22 25.11
CA ALA A 313 18.68 8.06 24.32
C ALA A 313 19.95 8.35 23.52
N ILE A 314 20.14 9.62 23.10
CA ILE A 314 21.33 10.10 22.38
C ILE A 314 22.49 10.31 23.33
N ASP A 315 22.28 10.99 24.44
CA ASP A 315 23.29 11.29 25.45
C ASP A 315 23.85 9.99 26.07
N ASP A 316 23.00 8.99 26.30
CA ASP A 316 23.36 7.66 26.77
C ASP A 316 23.99 6.79 25.67
N LYS A 317 24.17 7.31 24.44
CA LYS A 317 24.74 6.61 23.26
C LYS A 317 23.97 5.33 22.90
N LYS A 318 22.67 5.32 23.14
CA LYS A 318 21.77 4.22 22.77
C LYS A 318 21.16 4.39 21.37
N ALA A 319 21.23 5.58 20.81
CA ALA A 319 20.81 5.90 19.45
C ALA A 319 21.96 6.56 18.65
N ARG A 320 22.03 6.24 17.35
CA ARG A 320 22.91 6.92 16.41
C ARG A 320 22.24 8.15 15.87
N VAL A 321 23.01 9.21 15.64
CA VAL A 321 22.54 10.49 15.15
C VAL A 321 22.97 10.71 13.71
N TYR A 322 22.06 11.30 12.94
CA TYR A 322 22.31 11.78 11.58
C TYR A 322 21.88 13.25 11.50
N HIS A 323 22.51 13.97 10.60
CA HIS A 323 22.36 15.41 10.48
C HIS A 323 21.77 15.80 9.13
N LYS A 324 21.31 17.01 9.04
CA LYS A 324 20.77 17.59 7.81
C LYS A 324 21.70 17.39 6.61
N GLY A 325 21.15 16.88 5.53
CA GLY A 325 21.88 16.55 4.31
C GLY A 325 22.44 15.13 4.25
N ASP A 326 22.45 14.39 5.37
CA ASP A 326 22.81 12.98 5.35
C ASP A 326 21.82 12.17 4.53
N ILE A 327 22.31 11.15 3.84
CA ILE A 327 21.50 10.20 3.11
C ILE A 327 21.28 8.97 3.99
N LEU A 328 20.03 8.62 4.25
CA LEU A 328 19.66 7.37 4.89
C LEU A 328 19.33 6.32 3.83
N PHE A 329 19.90 5.12 3.98
CA PHE A 329 19.75 3.98 3.07
C PHE A 329 19.27 2.76 3.85
N VAL A 330 18.19 2.12 3.39
CA VAL A 330 17.73 0.86 3.96
C VAL A 330 18.68 -0.25 3.55
N GLY A 331 19.47 -0.74 4.50
CA GLY A 331 20.47 -1.78 4.26
C GLY A 331 19.98 -3.21 4.55
N ILE A 332 18.86 -3.41 5.26
CA ILE A 332 18.39 -4.74 5.68
C ILE A 332 16.88 -4.87 5.48
N GLY A 333 16.45 -5.99 4.89
CA GLY A 333 15.04 -6.35 4.78
C GLY A 333 14.48 -6.30 3.37
N SER A 334 13.18 -6.57 3.22
CA SER A 334 12.48 -6.62 1.92
C SER A 334 12.49 -5.30 1.15
N THR A 335 12.80 -4.19 1.83
CA THR A 335 12.81 -2.83 1.25
C THR A 335 14.22 -2.27 1.10
N VAL A 336 15.25 -3.11 1.07
CA VAL A 336 16.65 -2.73 0.80
C VAL A 336 16.74 -1.84 -0.43
N GLY A 337 17.54 -0.78 -0.34
CA GLY A 337 17.73 0.20 -1.41
C GLY A 337 16.78 1.40 -1.37
N LYS A 338 15.81 1.47 -0.43
CA LYS A 338 15.09 2.72 -0.20
C LYS A 338 16.03 3.77 0.40
N VAL A 339 15.85 5.01 -0.05
CA VAL A 339 16.70 6.13 0.36
C VAL A 339 15.88 7.37 0.71
N GLY A 340 16.47 8.27 1.50
CA GLY A 340 15.92 9.59 1.82
C GLY A 340 16.99 10.53 2.33
N ILE A 341 16.80 11.83 2.17
CA ILE A 341 17.70 12.88 2.66
C ILE A 341 17.17 13.43 3.97
N VAL A 342 18.00 13.51 4.98
CA VAL A 342 17.65 14.11 6.28
C VAL A 342 17.41 15.61 6.11
N LYS A 343 16.23 16.08 6.57
CA LYS A 343 15.82 17.49 6.51
C LYS A 343 16.12 18.24 7.80
N ASP A 344 15.90 17.59 8.93
CA ASP A 344 16.05 18.18 10.25
C ASP A 344 17.53 18.21 10.69
N GLU A 345 17.86 19.09 11.61
CA GLU A 345 19.23 19.24 12.11
C GLU A 345 19.75 17.96 12.78
N MET A 346 18.86 17.19 13.42
CA MET A 346 19.20 15.96 14.10
C MET A 346 18.07 14.93 14.02
N VAL A 347 18.41 13.71 13.61
CA VAL A 347 17.48 12.57 13.57
C VAL A 347 18.20 11.26 13.93
N SER A 348 17.45 10.20 14.15
CA SER A 348 18.00 8.87 14.42
C SER A 348 17.29 7.80 13.58
N SER A 349 17.81 6.58 13.60
CA SER A 349 17.17 5.44 12.92
C SER A 349 17.46 4.09 13.59
N ASN A 350 16.70 3.08 13.19
CA ASN A 350 16.94 1.71 13.63
C ASN A 350 18.14 1.06 12.87
N GLN A 351 18.52 -0.14 13.32
CA GLN A 351 19.65 -0.90 12.78
C GLN A 351 19.48 -1.38 11.32
N GLN A 352 18.30 -1.26 10.73
CA GLN A 352 18.07 -1.62 9.34
C GLN A 352 18.50 -0.51 8.36
N ILE A 353 18.77 0.68 8.88
CA ILE A 353 19.14 1.87 8.12
C ILE A 353 20.60 2.21 8.39
N THR A 354 21.32 2.50 7.32
CA THR A 354 22.66 3.08 7.37
C THR A 354 22.61 4.49 6.81
N GLY A 355 23.08 5.46 7.59
CA GLY A 355 23.19 6.85 7.16
C GLY A 355 24.63 7.22 6.83
N PHE A 356 24.79 8.12 5.87
CA PHE A 356 26.11 8.60 5.47
C PHE A 356 26.08 10.04 4.96
N THR A 357 27.18 10.74 5.22
CA THR A 357 27.43 12.12 4.80
C THR A 357 28.23 12.12 3.52
N ILE A 358 27.78 12.85 2.50
CA ILE A 358 28.47 13.01 1.21
C ILE A 358 29.36 14.25 1.23
N ASP A 359 30.57 14.13 0.69
CA ASP A 359 31.48 15.25 0.43
C ASP A 359 30.97 16.10 -0.73
N SER A 360 30.22 17.15 -0.40
CA SER A 360 29.61 18.05 -1.36
C SER A 360 30.62 18.83 -2.22
N SER A 361 31.89 18.86 -1.82
CA SER A 361 32.97 19.47 -2.63
C SER A 361 33.36 18.58 -3.82
N LYS A 362 33.02 17.28 -3.80
CA LYS A 362 33.42 16.31 -4.83
C LYS A 362 32.24 15.82 -5.70
N ILE A 363 31.05 15.74 -5.11
CA ILE A 363 29.88 15.25 -5.78
C ILE A 363 28.61 15.88 -5.16
N ASN A 364 27.59 16.15 -5.97
CA ASN A 364 26.33 16.71 -5.48
C ASN A 364 25.56 15.64 -4.68
N PRO A 365 25.21 15.88 -3.38
CA PRO A 365 24.49 14.91 -2.55
C PRO A 365 23.10 14.55 -3.10
N GLU A 366 22.39 15.50 -3.72
CA GLU A 366 21.06 15.22 -4.31
C GLU A 366 21.17 14.38 -5.58
N TYR A 367 22.27 14.54 -6.33
CA TYR A 367 22.60 13.64 -7.44
C TYR A 367 22.82 12.21 -6.93
N VAL A 368 23.59 12.05 -5.84
CA VAL A 368 23.79 10.73 -5.21
C VAL A 368 22.44 10.12 -4.78
N TYR A 369 21.57 10.90 -4.15
CA TYR A 369 20.23 10.45 -3.79
C TYR A 369 19.46 9.93 -5.01
N TYR A 370 19.38 10.71 -6.09
CA TYR A 370 18.66 10.30 -7.29
C TYR A 370 19.30 9.11 -7.99
N TYR A 371 20.64 9.04 -7.99
CA TYR A 371 21.34 7.89 -8.53
C TYR A 371 20.97 6.60 -7.78
N LEU A 372 20.99 6.62 -6.46
CA LEU A 372 20.62 5.48 -5.63
C LEU A 372 19.13 5.10 -5.79
N LEU A 373 18.26 6.10 -5.90
CA LEU A 373 16.82 5.90 -6.05
C LEU A 373 16.47 5.19 -7.36
N TYR A 374 17.01 5.67 -8.48
CA TYR A 374 16.62 5.21 -9.82
C TYR A 374 17.47 4.08 -10.38
N ASN A 375 18.59 3.76 -9.74
CA ASN A 375 19.45 2.64 -10.11
C ASN A 375 19.48 1.55 -9.03
N ARG A 376 18.34 1.28 -8.43
CA ARG A 376 18.23 0.35 -7.30
C ARG A 376 18.79 -1.03 -7.63
N ASP A 377 18.57 -1.54 -8.82
CA ASP A 377 19.09 -2.83 -9.27
C ASP A 377 20.62 -2.89 -9.23
N ILE A 378 21.27 -1.78 -9.57
CA ILE A 378 22.73 -1.63 -9.49
C ILE A 378 23.18 -1.52 -8.03
N THR A 379 22.48 -0.70 -7.25
CA THR A 379 22.86 -0.39 -5.86
C THR A 379 22.62 -1.53 -4.89
N THR A 380 21.73 -2.48 -5.25
CA THR A 380 21.44 -3.67 -4.45
C THR A 380 21.96 -4.97 -5.08
N ALA A 381 22.70 -4.89 -6.17
CA ALA A 381 23.20 -6.05 -6.92
C ALA A 381 24.01 -7.03 -6.05
N ASP A 382 24.82 -6.51 -5.14
CA ASP A 382 25.65 -7.29 -4.21
C ASP A 382 24.91 -7.65 -2.89
N GLN A 383 23.57 -7.57 -2.86
CA GLN A 383 22.82 -8.03 -1.70
C GLN A 383 23.00 -9.54 -1.49
N SER A 384 23.10 -9.97 -0.22
CA SER A 384 23.17 -11.39 0.09
C SER A 384 21.89 -12.11 -0.38
N LYS A 385 22.03 -13.19 -1.13
CA LYS A 385 20.90 -14.06 -1.58
C LYS A 385 20.34 -14.95 -0.47
N THR A 386 20.46 -14.53 0.79
CA THR A 386 19.90 -15.24 1.95
C THR A 386 18.41 -14.87 2.10
N THR A 387 17.73 -15.54 3.03
CA THR A 387 16.32 -15.31 3.38
C THR A 387 16.03 -13.83 3.69
N LEU A 388 17.04 -13.06 4.12
CA LEU A 388 16.94 -11.62 4.36
C LEU A 388 18.03 -10.87 3.56
N PRO A 389 17.66 -10.04 2.56
CA PRO A 389 18.62 -9.24 1.82
C PRO A 389 19.38 -8.25 2.72
N ILE A 390 20.72 -8.19 2.55
CA ILE A 390 21.58 -7.31 3.35
C ILE A 390 22.61 -6.60 2.46
N VAL A 391 22.64 -5.27 2.57
CA VAL A 391 23.68 -4.37 2.04
C VAL A 391 24.27 -3.61 3.23
N ASN A 392 25.41 -4.07 3.75
CA ASN A 392 26.10 -3.44 4.87
C ASN A 392 26.93 -2.22 4.45
N GLN A 393 27.60 -1.55 5.41
CA GLN A 393 28.42 -0.35 5.15
C GLN A 393 29.50 -0.59 4.10
N ASP A 394 30.21 -1.73 4.15
CA ASP A 394 31.26 -2.07 3.18
C ASP A 394 30.68 -2.19 1.76
N LYS A 395 29.51 -2.79 1.63
CA LYS A 395 28.79 -2.93 0.36
C LYS A 395 28.30 -1.57 -0.15
N ILE A 396 27.77 -0.72 0.74
CA ILE A 396 27.38 0.67 0.38
C ILE A 396 28.60 1.41 -0.16
N CYS A 397 29.75 1.33 0.49
CA CYS A 397 30.99 1.96 0.02
C CYS A 397 31.46 1.45 -1.35
N LYS A 398 31.13 0.21 -1.71
CA LYS A 398 31.47 -0.42 -2.99
C LYS A 398 30.44 -0.21 -4.08
N ILE A 399 29.31 0.42 -3.81
CA ILE A 399 28.31 0.73 -4.85
C ILE A 399 28.98 1.52 -5.97
N PRO A 400 28.93 1.03 -7.23
CA PRO A 400 29.47 1.76 -8.35
C PRO A 400 28.59 2.97 -8.66
N ILE A 401 29.17 4.17 -8.64
CA ILE A 401 28.50 5.41 -8.99
C ILE A 401 29.15 6.05 -10.21
N VAL A 402 28.33 6.46 -11.17
CA VAL A 402 28.78 7.22 -12.33
C VAL A 402 29.01 8.67 -11.92
N VAL A 403 30.15 9.24 -12.28
CA VAL A 403 30.57 10.58 -11.84
C VAL A 403 30.71 11.50 -13.05
N PRO A 404 29.64 12.15 -13.52
CA PRO A 404 29.73 13.18 -14.55
C PRO A 404 30.24 14.50 -13.96
N PRO A 405 30.61 15.50 -14.79
CA PRO A 405 30.92 16.83 -14.31
C PRO A 405 29.80 17.42 -13.45
N ILE A 406 30.15 18.26 -12.45
CA ILE A 406 29.20 18.87 -11.52
C ILE A 406 28.00 19.53 -12.25
N LYS A 407 28.29 20.29 -13.32
CA LYS A 407 27.26 20.93 -14.13
C LYS A 407 26.19 19.92 -14.65
N VAL A 408 26.62 18.73 -15.07
CA VAL A 408 25.72 17.67 -15.53
C VAL A 408 24.95 17.06 -14.35
N GLN A 409 25.57 16.90 -13.18
CA GLN A 409 24.89 16.48 -11.97
C GLN A 409 23.75 17.45 -11.60
N ASP A 410 24.02 18.77 -11.64
CA ASP A 410 23.04 19.81 -11.34
C ASP A 410 21.89 19.85 -12.36
N GLU A 411 22.18 19.62 -13.64
CA GLU A 411 21.16 19.48 -14.70
C GLU A 411 20.25 18.27 -14.46
N ILE A 412 20.83 17.13 -14.05
CA ILE A 412 20.07 15.92 -13.68
C ILE A 412 19.17 16.22 -12.48
N VAL A 413 19.72 16.78 -11.41
CA VAL A 413 18.98 17.13 -10.19
C VAL A 413 17.83 18.06 -10.52
N SER A 414 18.09 19.16 -11.24
CA SER A 414 17.06 20.14 -11.61
C SER A 414 15.93 19.51 -12.43
N SER A 415 16.23 18.58 -13.33
CA SER A 415 15.23 17.91 -14.17
C SER A 415 14.40 16.94 -13.34
N LEU A 416 15.05 16.14 -12.50
CA LEU A 416 14.36 15.16 -11.64
C LEU A 416 13.55 15.83 -10.53
N ASP A 417 14.00 16.95 -9.99
CA ASP A 417 13.22 17.76 -9.03
C ASP A 417 11.91 18.27 -9.63
N LYS A 418 11.91 18.70 -10.89
CA LYS A 418 10.67 19.11 -11.57
C LYS A 418 9.69 17.95 -11.68
N MET A 419 10.18 16.77 -12.09
CA MET A 419 9.35 15.57 -12.22
C MET A 419 8.84 15.10 -10.85
N TYR A 420 9.68 15.15 -9.83
CA TYR A 420 9.29 14.83 -8.45
C TYR A 420 8.21 15.77 -7.91
N LEU A 421 8.37 17.10 -8.10
CA LEU A 421 7.38 18.09 -7.65
C LEU A 421 6.06 17.94 -8.40
N GLU A 422 6.10 17.60 -9.68
CA GLU A 422 4.91 17.30 -10.48
C GLU A 422 4.17 16.07 -9.92
N ALA A 423 4.89 14.98 -9.66
CA ALA A 423 4.32 13.78 -9.05
C ALA A 423 3.69 14.07 -7.68
N LYS A 424 4.38 14.87 -6.84
CA LYS A 424 3.85 15.28 -5.51
C LYS A 424 2.61 16.16 -5.58
N ARG A 425 2.51 17.02 -6.59
CA ARG A 425 1.30 17.79 -6.84
C ARG A 425 0.16 16.87 -7.25
N ASP A 426 0.41 15.95 -8.20
CA ASP A 426 -0.61 15.01 -8.66
C ASP A 426 -1.07 14.06 -7.52
N GLU A 427 -0.19 13.60 -6.61
CA GLU A 427 -0.56 12.84 -5.40
C GLU A 427 -1.57 13.62 -4.51
N LYS A 428 -1.33 14.90 -4.28
CA LYS A 428 -2.24 15.74 -3.49
C LYS A 428 -3.59 15.94 -4.21
N GLU A 429 -3.54 16.15 -5.52
CA GLU A 429 -4.76 16.33 -6.32
C GLU A 429 -5.61 15.06 -6.38
N ILE A 430 -5.00 13.86 -6.43
CA ILE A 430 -5.70 12.58 -6.32
C ILE A 430 -6.51 12.52 -5.03
N THR A 431 -5.89 12.81 -3.89
CA THR A 431 -6.59 12.80 -2.59
C THR A 431 -7.77 13.78 -2.56
N VAL A 432 -7.63 14.95 -3.20
CA VAL A 432 -8.73 15.94 -3.30
C VAL A 432 -9.85 15.43 -4.20
N LEU A 433 -9.52 14.83 -5.35
CA LEU A 433 -10.51 14.29 -6.30
C LEU A 433 -11.30 13.13 -5.69
N GLU A 434 -10.63 12.20 -5.00
CA GLU A 434 -11.27 11.08 -4.31
C GLU A 434 -12.24 11.55 -3.21
N ARG A 435 -11.79 12.49 -2.37
CA ARG A 435 -12.67 13.08 -1.34
C ARG A 435 -13.86 13.80 -1.94
N LYS A 436 -13.65 14.53 -3.04
CA LYS A 436 -14.72 15.24 -3.73
C LYS A 436 -15.73 14.27 -4.35
N ALA A 437 -15.25 13.18 -4.97
CA ALA A 437 -16.11 12.14 -5.52
C ALA A 437 -17.03 11.54 -4.45
N ILE A 438 -16.46 11.17 -3.29
CA ILE A 438 -17.22 10.63 -2.16
C ILE A 438 -18.20 11.67 -1.61
N SER A 439 -17.75 12.90 -1.37
CA SER A 439 -18.61 13.96 -0.83
C SER A 439 -19.78 14.30 -1.74
N LEU A 440 -19.58 14.33 -3.06
CA LEU A 440 -20.66 14.56 -4.03
C LEU A 440 -21.67 13.41 -4.03
N PHE A 441 -21.19 12.16 -3.94
CA PHE A 441 -22.04 10.99 -3.83
C PHE A 441 -22.88 11.06 -2.54
N GLU A 442 -22.24 11.29 -1.40
CA GLU A 442 -22.91 11.37 -0.09
C GLU A 442 -23.95 12.50 -0.03
N HIS A 443 -23.62 13.69 -0.57
CA HIS A 443 -24.57 14.79 -0.66
C HIS A 443 -25.84 14.42 -1.44
N LYS A 444 -25.72 13.61 -2.50
CA LYS A 444 -26.88 13.17 -3.30
C LYS A 444 -27.79 12.18 -2.56
N ILE A 445 -27.24 11.37 -1.65
CA ILE A 445 -28.00 10.31 -0.97
C ILE A 445 -28.40 10.66 0.47
N PHE A 446 -27.76 11.66 1.10
CA PHE A 446 -28.06 12.07 2.48
C PHE A 446 -28.77 13.43 2.60
N ASP A 447 -28.58 14.34 1.64
CA ASP A 447 -29.17 15.68 1.62
C ASP A 447 -30.28 15.78 0.55
#